data_1314f0aee677757712fb73b1f5a8febb
#
_entry.id   1314f0aee677757712fb73b1f5a8febb
#
_cell.length_a   1.000
_cell.length_b   1.000
_cell.length_c   1.000
_cell.angle_alpha   90.00
_cell.angle_beta   90.00
_cell.angle_gamma   90.00
#
_symmetry.space_group_name_H-M   'P 1'
#
loop_
_entity.id
_entity.type
_entity.pdbx_description
1 polymer ?
#
loop_
_entity_poly.entity_id
_entity_poly.type
_entity_poly.pdbx_seq_one_letter_code
_entity_poly.pdbx_strand_id
1 'polypeptide(L)'
;MKKLLFGSLIAATALAGCSSDISTEVNASSYDGAYLKIGVIGEQPDLQEKNVKFSTLSFEELEDTNQISSKFDAVFITKDNLKQADEEKYVKVYRKLDVPIFFLETTKGFLPFVFEDLTYDNASEVNDAYASGYLQEKKDSYRYWEYGLNNNQKNDQNVKDVYSRIFETISEVNE
;
A
#
# COMPACT_ATOMS: atom_id res chain seq x y z
N MET A 1 19.78 -27.83 79.31
CA MET A 1 19.34 -28.37 78.03
C MET A 1 18.50 -27.31 77.35
N LYS A 2 19.10 -26.57 76.45
CA LYS A 2 18.46 -25.42 75.69
C LYS A 2 18.04 -25.95 74.35
N LYS A 3 16.75 -25.97 74.10
CA LYS A 3 16.17 -26.24 72.75
C LYS A 3 16.12 -24.94 71.91
N LEU A 4 16.90 -24.88 70.85
CA LEU A 4 16.85 -23.84 69.85
C LEU A 4 15.75 -24.19 68.78
N LEU A 5 14.74 -23.36 68.69
CA LEU A 5 13.73 -23.41 67.64
C LEU A 5 14.23 -22.54 66.44
N PHE A 6 14.50 -23.21 65.36
CA PHE A 6 14.77 -22.54 64.10
C PHE A 6 13.44 -22.21 63.40
N GLY A 7 13.10 -20.93 63.32
CA GLY A 7 11.98 -20.45 62.58
C GLY A 7 12.42 -20.26 61.10
N SER A 8 11.79 -21.02 60.18
CA SER A 8 12.02 -20.93 58.74
C SER A 8 11.16 -19.80 58.17
N LEU A 9 11.80 -18.72 57.72
CA LEU A 9 11.15 -17.60 57.06
C LEU A 9 11.08 -17.89 55.54
N ILE A 10 9.90 -18.24 55.05
CA ILE A 10 9.65 -18.43 53.62
C ILE A 10 9.37 -17.05 53.02
N ALA A 11 10.33 -16.53 52.26
CA ALA A 11 10.16 -15.34 51.46
C ALA A 11 9.48 -15.73 50.14
N ALA A 12 8.20 -15.37 50.00
CA ALA A 12 7.49 -15.45 48.72
C ALA A 12 7.87 -14.28 47.83
N THR A 13 8.71 -14.53 46.85
CA THR A 13 8.99 -13.55 45.77
C THR A 13 7.86 -13.60 44.76
N ALA A 14 6.98 -12.59 44.80
CA ALA A 14 6.02 -12.35 43.73
C ALA A 14 6.76 -11.83 42.49
N LEU A 15 6.89 -12.65 41.45
CA LEU A 15 7.29 -12.24 40.12
C LEU A 15 6.11 -11.50 39.49
N ALA A 16 6.12 -10.17 39.61
CA ALA A 16 5.30 -9.33 38.77
C ALA A 16 5.88 -9.39 37.33
N GLY A 17 5.31 -10.27 36.50
CA GLY A 17 5.57 -10.30 35.09
C GLY A 17 4.94 -9.04 34.44
N CYS A 18 5.73 -8.01 34.18
CA CYS A 18 5.38 -6.98 33.22
C CYS A 18 5.45 -7.64 31.85
N SER A 19 4.32 -8.08 31.30
CA SER A 19 4.17 -8.24 29.87
C SER A 19 4.09 -6.82 29.28
N SER A 20 5.23 -6.26 28.93
CA SER A 20 5.25 -5.11 28.02
C SER A 20 4.84 -5.64 26.66
N ASP A 21 3.58 -5.44 26.29
CA ASP A 21 3.19 -5.42 24.88
C ASP A 21 4.02 -4.33 24.22
N ILE A 22 5.10 -4.74 23.56
CA ILE A 22 5.86 -3.87 22.65
C ILE A 22 4.98 -3.77 21.40
N SER A 23 3.97 -2.91 21.47
CA SER A 23 3.41 -2.36 20.25
C SER A 23 4.52 -1.49 19.65
N THR A 24 5.20 -2.00 18.65
CA THR A 24 6.07 -1.18 17.79
C THR A 24 5.14 -0.21 17.07
N GLU A 25 4.91 0.96 17.66
CA GLU A 25 4.28 2.06 16.95
C GLU A 25 5.23 2.42 15.80
N VAL A 26 4.79 2.12 14.58
CA VAL A 26 5.44 2.61 13.38
C VAL A 26 5.16 4.09 13.33
N ASN A 27 6.17 4.91 13.60
CA ASN A 27 6.09 6.32 13.29
C ASN A 27 6.11 6.45 11.76
N ALA A 28 4.93 6.45 11.12
CA ALA A 28 4.83 6.75 9.71
C ALA A 28 5.42 8.15 9.49
N SER A 29 6.57 8.20 8.81
CA SER A 29 7.16 9.47 8.39
C SER A 29 6.27 10.08 7.29
N SER A 30 6.08 11.40 7.33
CA SER A 30 5.51 12.11 6.19
C SER A 30 6.49 12.01 5.02
N TYR A 31 5.97 11.87 3.81
CA TYR A 31 6.77 11.92 2.59
C TYR A 31 7.39 13.32 2.42
N ASP A 32 8.70 13.39 2.24
CA ASP A 32 9.47 14.64 2.08
C ASP A 32 10.25 14.71 0.75
N GLY A 33 10.00 13.76 -0.16
CA GLY A 33 10.64 13.68 -1.47
C GLY A 33 10.15 14.71 -2.49
N ALA A 34 10.31 14.40 -3.77
CA ALA A 34 9.92 15.26 -4.89
C ALA A 34 8.42 15.58 -4.90
N TYR A 35 8.04 16.69 -5.55
CA TYR A 35 6.63 17.03 -5.70
C TYR A 35 5.95 16.09 -6.70
N LEU A 36 4.88 15.40 -6.27
CA LEU A 36 4.14 14.41 -7.04
C LEU A 36 2.74 14.90 -7.40
N LYS A 37 2.33 14.63 -8.64
CA LYS A 37 0.97 14.81 -9.15
C LYS A 37 0.36 13.45 -9.41
N ILE A 38 -0.70 13.10 -8.73
CA ILE A 38 -1.32 11.78 -8.81
C ILE A 38 -2.76 11.91 -9.29
N GLY A 39 -3.07 11.21 -10.40
CA GLY A 39 -4.44 11.06 -10.87
C GLY A 39 -5.15 9.97 -10.08
N VAL A 40 -6.35 10.23 -9.56
CA VAL A 40 -7.10 9.29 -8.72
C VAL A 40 -8.45 8.96 -9.34
N ILE A 41 -8.66 7.68 -9.64
CA ILE A 41 -9.96 7.12 -10.02
C ILE A 41 -10.61 6.60 -8.74
N GLY A 42 -11.67 7.29 -8.30
CA GLY A 42 -12.40 7.06 -7.07
C GLY A 42 -12.19 8.14 -6.02
N GLU A 43 -12.37 7.79 -4.74
CA GLU A 43 -12.23 8.73 -3.64
C GLU A 43 -10.74 9.04 -3.39
N GLN A 44 -10.43 10.34 -3.30
CA GLN A 44 -9.05 10.74 -3.02
C GLN A 44 -8.67 10.38 -1.59
N PRO A 45 -7.43 9.91 -1.35
CA PRO A 45 -6.94 9.65 -0.01
C PRO A 45 -6.97 10.91 0.87
N ASP A 46 -7.48 10.78 2.09
CA ASP A 46 -7.43 11.87 3.09
C ASP A 46 -6.04 11.92 3.73
N LEU A 47 -5.07 12.42 2.97
CA LEU A 47 -3.68 12.57 3.36
C LEU A 47 -3.23 14.01 3.18
N GLN A 48 -2.60 14.57 4.22
CA GLN A 48 -2.06 15.91 4.20
C GLN A 48 -0.54 15.90 3.94
N GLU A 49 -0.15 15.49 2.74
CA GLU A 49 1.24 15.53 2.31
C GLU A 49 1.51 16.81 1.50
N LYS A 50 2.51 17.60 1.93
CA LYS A 50 2.80 18.90 1.30
C LYS A 50 3.30 18.78 -0.13
N ASN A 51 3.99 17.67 -0.42
CA ASN A 51 4.64 17.41 -1.70
C ASN A 51 3.81 16.49 -2.61
N VAL A 52 2.53 16.22 -2.28
CA VAL A 52 1.66 15.37 -3.08
C VAL A 52 0.38 16.10 -3.42
N LYS A 53 0.04 16.12 -4.70
CA LYS A 53 -1.22 16.69 -5.20
C LYS A 53 -2.05 15.60 -5.86
N PHE A 54 -3.21 15.33 -5.30
CA PHE A 54 -4.22 14.48 -5.92
C PHE A 54 -5.12 15.28 -6.85
N SER A 55 -5.53 14.64 -7.95
CA SER A 55 -6.52 15.17 -8.89
C SER A 55 -7.46 14.06 -9.32
N THR A 56 -8.75 14.33 -9.34
CA THR A 56 -9.74 13.35 -9.80
C THR A 56 -9.48 13.01 -11.26
N LEU A 57 -9.60 11.74 -11.59
CA LEU A 57 -9.45 11.17 -12.93
C LEU A 57 -10.61 10.18 -13.16
N SER A 58 -11.15 10.14 -14.35
CA SER A 58 -12.12 9.12 -14.76
C SER A 58 -11.46 8.01 -15.57
N PHE A 59 -12.14 6.86 -15.68
CA PHE A 59 -11.68 5.79 -16.57
C PHE A 59 -11.67 6.20 -18.05
N GLU A 60 -12.57 7.09 -18.45
CA GLU A 60 -12.62 7.61 -19.81
C GLU A 60 -11.37 8.48 -20.12
N GLU A 61 -11.01 9.36 -19.18
CA GLU A 61 -9.78 10.17 -19.33
C GLU A 61 -8.52 9.32 -19.32
N LEU A 62 -8.50 8.19 -18.59
CA LEU A 62 -7.37 7.26 -18.52
C LEU A 62 -7.03 6.64 -19.88
N GLU A 63 -7.98 6.56 -20.80
CA GLU A 63 -7.77 5.99 -22.14
C GLU A 63 -6.82 6.86 -23.01
N ASP A 64 -6.68 8.17 -22.71
CA ASP A 64 -5.66 9.03 -23.33
C ASP A 64 -4.32 8.91 -22.54
N THR A 65 -3.65 7.78 -22.75
CA THR A 65 -2.42 7.44 -22.03
C THR A 65 -1.29 8.46 -22.20
N ASN A 66 -1.20 9.14 -23.35
CA ASN A 66 -0.21 10.18 -23.59
C ASN A 66 -0.48 11.42 -22.73
N GLN A 67 -1.75 11.84 -22.64
CA GLN A 67 -2.13 12.96 -21.79
C GLN A 67 -1.89 12.63 -20.32
N ILE A 68 -2.27 11.42 -19.88
CA ILE A 68 -2.08 10.97 -18.51
C ILE A 68 -0.60 10.96 -18.13
N SER A 69 0.25 10.32 -18.95
CA SER A 69 1.69 10.22 -18.69
C SER A 69 2.41 11.59 -18.71
N SER A 70 1.86 12.58 -19.41
CA SER A 70 2.42 13.95 -19.41
C SER A 70 1.96 14.81 -18.22
N LYS A 71 0.84 14.47 -17.59
CA LYS A 71 0.17 15.28 -16.57
C LYS A 71 0.42 14.79 -15.16
N PHE A 72 0.58 13.49 -14.99
CA PHE A 72 0.69 12.82 -13.71
C PHE A 72 1.98 12.03 -13.58
N ASP A 73 2.46 11.88 -12.36
CA ASP A 73 3.60 11.06 -11.99
C ASP A 73 3.19 9.62 -11.64
N ALA A 74 1.91 9.40 -11.34
CA ALA A 74 1.29 8.11 -11.12
C ALA A 74 -0.23 8.18 -11.24
N VAL A 75 -0.88 7.01 -11.35
CA VAL A 75 -2.33 6.86 -11.29
C VAL A 75 -2.68 5.94 -10.12
N PHE A 76 -3.70 6.32 -9.34
CA PHE A 76 -4.30 5.50 -8.30
C PHE A 76 -5.71 5.06 -8.70
N ILE A 77 -6.05 3.79 -8.48
CA ILE A 77 -7.40 3.27 -8.58
C ILE A 77 -7.80 2.75 -7.19
N THR A 78 -8.86 3.31 -6.62
CA THR A 78 -9.29 2.98 -5.28
C THR A 78 -10.24 1.78 -5.25
N LYS A 79 -10.39 1.17 -4.09
CA LYS A 79 -11.09 -0.09 -3.84
C LYS A 79 -12.42 -0.25 -4.59
N ASP A 80 -13.29 0.75 -4.53
CA ASP A 80 -14.64 0.66 -5.09
C ASP A 80 -14.65 0.62 -6.63
N ASN A 81 -13.51 0.90 -7.25
CA ASN A 81 -13.30 0.93 -8.70
C ASN A 81 -12.53 -0.28 -9.24
N LEU A 82 -12.06 -1.18 -8.36
CA LEU A 82 -11.21 -2.31 -8.76
C LEU A 82 -11.95 -3.30 -9.69
N LYS A 83 -13.25 -3.52 -9.49
CA LYS A 83 -14.05 -4.35 -10.40
C LYS A 83 -14.18 -3.77 -11.81
N GLN A 84 -14.28 -2.45 -11.94
CA GLN A 84 -14.27 -1.81 -13.25
C GLN A 84 -12.86 -1.78 -13.85
N ALA A 85 -11.85 -1.69 -12.99
CA ALA A 85 -10.45 -1.66 -13.41
C ALA A 85 -9.98 -2.97 -14.08
N ASP A 86 -10.63 -4.11 -13.82
CA ASP A 86 -10.28 -5.39 -14.42
C ASP A 86 -10.96 -5.66 -15.77
N GLU A 87 -11.73 -4.69 -16.28
CA GLU A 87 -12.31 -4.82 -17.63
C GLU A 87 -11.19 -4.92 -18.68
N GLU A 88 -11.28 -5.90 -19.61
CA GLU A 88 -10.28 -6.22 -20.63
C GLU A 88 -9.74 -4.99 -21.39
N LYS A 89 -10.60 -3.99 -21.66
CA LYS A 89 -10.19 -2.76 -22.35
C LYS A 89 -9.12 -1.98 -21.60
N TYR A 90 -9.14 -2.00 -20.24
CA TYR A 90 -8.16 -1.26 -19.42
C TYR A 90 -6.82 -1.96 -19.29
N VAL A 91 -6.76 -3.30 -19.41
CA VAL A 91 -5.49 -4.04 -19.47
C VAL A 91 -4.56 -3.44 -20.55
N LYS A 92 -5.11 -3.12 -21.71
CA LYS A 92 -4.36 -2.51 -22.82
C LYS A 92 -3.96 -1.05 -22.54
N VAL A 93 -4.75 -0.35 -21.74
CA VAL A 93 -4.47 1.02 -21.30
C VAL A 93 -3.30 1.02 -20.32
N TYR A 94 -3.34 0.18 -19.28
CA TYR A 94 -2.26 0.11 -18.27
C TYR A 94 -0.90 -0.23 -18.87
N ARG A 95 -0.88 -1.11 -19.88
CA ARG A 95 0.34 -1.47 -20.61
C ARG A 95 0.91 -0.38 -21.51
N LYS A 96 0.20 0.73 -21.69
CA LYS A 96 0.63 1.88 -22.50
C LYS A 96 0.98 3.12 -21.68
N LEU A 97 0.71 3.07 -20.37
CA LEU A 97 1.09 4.16 -19.47
C LEU A 97 2.62 4.15 -19.28
N ASP A 98 3.23 5.34 -19.40
CA ASP A 98 4.64 5.55 -19.10
C ASP A 98 4.85 5.92 -17.60
N VAL A 99 3.80 5.91 -16.81
CA VAL A 99 3.81 6.17 -15.37
C VAL A 99 3.21 5.00 -14.59
N PRO A 100 3.64 4.75 -13.36
CA PRO A 100 3.13 3.65 -12.57
C PRO A 100 1.65 3.82 -12.21
N ILE A 101 0.93 2.70 -12.16
CA ILE A 101 -0.44 2.64 -11.67
C ILE A 101 -0.51 1.80 -10.41
N PHE A 102 -1.27 2.26 -9.43
CA PHE A 102 -1.44 1.58 -8.15
C PHE A 102 -2.92 1.25 -7.90
N PHE A 103 -3.18 0.00 -7.56
CA PHE A 103 -4.48 -0.53 -7.17
C PHE A 103 -4.54 -0.57 -5.65
N LEU A 104 -5.32 0.32 -5.05
CA LEU A 104 -5.36 0.54 -3.62
C LEU A 104 -6.41 -0.34 -2.94
N GLU A 105 -6.08 -0.86 -1.78
CA GLU A 105 -6.92 -1.80 -1.01
C GLU A 105 -7.28 -3.07 -1.81
N THR A 106 -6.41 -3.48 -2.73
CA THR A 106 -6.54 -4.76 -3.42
C THR A 106 -6.00 -5.89 -2.55
N THR A 107 -6.73 -7.01 -2.53
CA THR A 107 -6.24 -8.27 -1.96
C THR A 107 -5.79 -9.27 -3.03
N LYS A 108 -5.85 -8.88 -4.31
CA LYS A 108 -5.57 -9.75 -5.46
C LYS A 108 -4.24 -9.45 -6.16
N GLY A 109 -3.46 -8.49 -5.63
CA GLY A 109 -2.28 -8.00 -6.32
C GLY A 109 -2.62 -7.25 -7.61
N PHE A 110 -1.65 -7.13 -8.53
CA PHE A 110 -1.82 -6.43 -9.81
C PHE A 110 -2.29 -7.35 -10.96
N LEU A 111 -2.19 -8.67 -10.81
CA LEU A 111 -2.40 -9.64 -11.90
C LEU A 111 -3.74 -9.51 -12.63
N PRO A 112 -4.90 -9.36 -11.94
CA PRO A 112 -6.20 -9.25 -12.62
C PRO A 112 -6.33 -8.01 -13.49
N PHE A 113 -5.50 -6.99 -13.28
CA PHE A 113 -5.55 -5.74 -14.02
C PHE A 113 -4.64 -5.72 -15.26
N VAL A 114 -3.72 -6.68 -15.38
CA VAL A 114 -2.72 -6.67 -16.45
C VAL A 114 -2.67 -7.95 -17.30
N PHE A 115 -3.45 -8.99 -16.93
CA PHE A 115 -3.59 -10.22 -17.68
C PHE A 115 -5.06 -10.44 -18.08
N GLU A 116 -5.32 -10.52 -19.38
CA GLU A 116 -6.67 -10.61 -19.97
C GLU A 116 -7.45 -11.87 -19.53
N ASP A 117 -6.74 -12.96 -19.17
CA ASP A 117 -7.34 -14.22 -18.71
C ASP A 117 -7.71 -14.23 -17.23
N LEU A 118 -7.36 -13.17 -16.48
CA LEU A 118 -7.66 -13.03 -15.06
C LEU A 118 -8.66 -11.90 -14.82
N THR A 119 -9.57 -12.15 -13.89
CA THR A 119 -10.51 -11.12 -13.39
C THR A 119 -10.33 -10.97 -11.89
N TYR A 120 -10.79 -9.84 -11.35
CA TYR A 120 -10.75 -9.60 -9.91
C TYR A 120 -11.49 -10.68 -9.12
N ASP A 121 -12.56 -11.25 -9.69
CA ASP A 121 -13.34 -12.31 -9.04
C ASP A 121 -12.64 -13.68 -9.08
N ASN A 122 -11.84 -14.02 -10.11
CA ASN A 122 -11.19 -15.34 -10.24
C ASN A 122 -9.71 -15.38 -9.85
N ALA A 123 -9.06 -14.22 -9.67
CA ALA A 123 -7.68 -14.16 -9.21
C ALA A 123 -7.54 -14.63 -7.76
N SER A 124 -6.41 -15.28 -7.47
CA SER A 124 -6.06 -15.68 -6.11
C SER A 124 -5.76 -14.47 -5.23
N GLU A 125 -6.05 -14.59 -3.94
CA GLU A 125 -5.64 -13.58 -2.98
C GLU A 125 -4.13 -13.61 -2.78
N VAL A 126 -3.54 -12.44 -2.63
CA VAL A 126 -2.16 -12.24 -2.22
C VAL A 126 -2.18 -11.94 -0.73
N ASN A 127 -1.54 -12.80 0.07
CA ASN A 127 -1.50 -12.63 1.50
C ASN A 127 -0.85 -11.28 1.85
N ASP A 128 -1.50 -10.58 2.78
CA ASP A 128 -1.01 -9.34 3.39
C ASP A 128 -0.87 -8.14 2.43
N ALA A 129 -1.38 -8.22 1.19
CA ALA A 129 -1.42 -7.09 0.27
C ALA A 129 -2.49 -6.06 0.68
N TYR A 130 -2.12 -4.79 0.67
CA TYR A 130 -3.02 -3.65 0.82
C TYR A 130 -3.07 -2.79 -0.45
N ALA A 131 -1.95 -2.66 -1.13
CA ALA A 131 -1.87 -1.99 -2.41
C ALA A 131 -0.87 -2.71 -3.32
N SER A 132 -1.12 -2.65 -4.62
CA SER A 132 -0.25 -3.25 -5.63
C SER A 132 0.01 -2.24 -6.74
N GLY A 133 1.27 -2.11 -7.14
CA GLY A 133 1.72 -1.21 -8.21
C GLY A 133 2.17 -1.97 -9.45
N TYR A 134 2.01 -1.35 -10.61
CA TYR A 134 2.46 -1.88 -11.89
C TYR A 134 2.98 -0.77 -12.80
N LEU A 135 4.05 -1.07 -13.55
CA LEU A 135 4.58 -0.22 -14.61
C LEU A 135 5.11 -1.08 -15.76
N GLN A 136 4.60 -0.88 -16.97
CA GLN A 136 5.17 -1.46 -18.18
C GLN A 136 6.42 -0.68 -18.58
N GLU A 137 7.59 -1.33 -18.63
CA GLU A 137 8.84 -0.66 -19.05
C GLU A 137 9.10 -0.83 -20.56
N LYS A 138 8.87 -2.06 -21.03
CA LYS A 138 9.06 -2.45 -22.45
C LYS A 138 8.02 -3.50 -22.78
N LYS A 139 7.91 -3.86 -24.06
CA LYS A 139 6.91 -4.82 -24.54
C LYS A 139 6.79 -6.10 -23.69
N ASP A 140 7.92 -6.62 -23.20
CA ASP A 140 8.00 -7.90 -22.47
C ASP A 140 8.65 -7.73 -21.07
N SER A 141 8.73 -6.51 -20.56
CA SER A 141 9.33 -6.20 -19.26
C SER A 141 8.47 -5.21 -18.49
N TYR A 142 8.17 -5.54 -17.25
CA TYR A 142 7.42 -4.68 -16.34
C TYR A 142 8.00 -4.73 -14.93
N ARG A 143 7.75 -3.69 -14.16
CA ARG A 143 7.94 -3.67 -12.70
C ARG A 143 6.61 -3.80 -12.00
N TYR A 144 6.64 -4.39 -10.82
CA TYR A 144 5.51 -4.41 -9.92
C TYR A 144 5.96 -4.27 -8.47
N TRP A 145 5.06 -3.82 -7.64
CA TRP A 145 5.28 -3.62 -6.21
C TRP A 145 4.07 -4.10 -5.42
N GLU A 146 4.33 -4.67 -4.24
CA GLU A 146 3.28 -5.06 -3.30
C GLU A 146 3.52 -4.38 -1.96
N TYR A 147 2.49 -3.81 -1.39
CA TYR A 147 2.54 -3.08 -0.13
C TYR A 147 1.55 -3.68 0.84
N GLY A 148 2.07 -4.22 1.96
CA GLY A 148 1.28 -4.70 3.08
C GLY A 148 1.21 -3.67 4.20
N LEU A 149 0.16 -3.79 5.02
CA LEU A 149 0.02 -3.07 6.28
C LEU A 149 0.94 -3.68 7.34
N ASN A 150 1.50 -2.84 8.20
CA ASN A 150 2.28 -3.35 9.33
C ASN A 150 1.41 -4.21 10.25
N ASN A 151 1.88 -5.43 10.58
CA ASN A 151 1.16 -6.44 11.35
C ASN A 151 -0.26 -6.76 10.80
N ASN A 152 -0.51 -6.54 9.52
CA ASN A 152 -1.83 -6.68 8.88
C ASN A 152 -2.96 -5.90 9.56
N GLN A 153 -2.62 -4.82 10.25
CA GLN A 153 -3.58 -3.99 10.96
C GLN A 153 -3.92 -2.73 10.16
N LYS A 154 -5.18 -2.62 9.73
CA LYS A 154 -5.67 -1.40 9.07
C LYS A 154 -6.01 -0.35 10.14
N ASN A 155 -5.13 0.63 10.28
CA ASN A 155 -5.32 1.86 11.04
C ASN A 155 -4.67 3.02 10.28
N ASP A 156 -4.98 4.25 10.67
CA ASP A 156 -4.54 5.46 9.95
C ASP A 156 -3.02 5.53 9.82
N GLN A 157 -2.29 5.12 10.84
CA GLN A 157 -0.84 5.13 10.85
C GLN A 157 -0.23 4.15 9.84
N ASN A 158 -0.73 2.90 9.81
CA ASN A 158 -0.25 1.88 8.89
C ASN A 158 -0.65 2.20 7.43
N VAL A 159 -1.84 2.77 7.24
CA VAL A 159 -2.28 3.24 5.92
C VAL A 159 -1.37 4.39 5.45
N LYS A 160 -1.08 5.37 6.31
CA LYS A 160 -0.16 6.46 5.98
C LYS A 160 1.24 5.96 5.64
N ASP A 161 1.76 4.94 6.35
CA ASP A 161 3.04 4.30 6.05
C ASP A 161 3.04 3.66 4.65
N VAL A 162 1.97 2.96 4.27
CA VAL A 162 1.84 2.40 2.91
C VAL A 162 1.92 3.51 1.86
N TYR A 163 1.18 4.59 2.04
CA TYR A 163 1.21 5.71 1.09
C TYR A 163 2.60 6.36 1.00
N SER A 164 3.29 6.55 2.13
CA SER A 164 4.65 7.10 2.13
C SER A 164 5.59 6.24 1.28
N ARG A 165 5.55 4.90 1.45
CA ARG A 165 6.35 3.96 0.63
C ARG A 165 5.97 3.96 -0.85
N ILE A 166 4.69 4.15 -1.17
CA ILE A 166 4.23 4.30 -2.56
C ILE A 166 4.79 5.61 -3.15
N PHE A 167 4.75 6.73 -2.43
CA PHE A 167 5.29 8.00 -2.91
C PHE A 167 6.81 7.94 -3.12
N GLU A 168 7.55 7.28 -2.23
CA GLU A 168 8.98 7.02 -2.40
C GLU A 168 9.23 6.23 -3.70
N THR A 169 8.48 5.16 -3.94
CA THR A 169 8.58 4.37 -5.18
C THR A 169 8.28 5.21 -6.43
N ILE A 170 7.25 6.07 -6.39
CA ILE A 170 6.93 6.95 -7.53
C ILE A 170 8.07 7.94 -7.79
N SER A 171 8.65 8.51 -6.74
CA SER A 171 9.81 9.41 -6.86
C SER A 171 11.01 8.71 -7.52
N GLU A 172 11.36 7.50 -7.06
CA GLU A 172 12.46 6.70 -7.60
C GLU A 172 12.25 6.27 -9.06
N VAL A 173 11.00 6.06 -9.47
CA VAL A 173 10.66 5.69 -10.86
C VAL A 173 10.84 6.85 -11.81
N ASN A 174 10.62 8.08 -11.34
CA ASN A 174 10.64 9.29 -12.15
C ASN A 174 12.02 9.99 -12.17
N GLU A 175 13.03 9.49 -11.45
CA GLU A 175 14.42 9.94 -11.51
C GLU A 175 15.16 9.36 -12.74
#